data_4175c8a43e66216a0495cf84676cc3ab
#
_entry.id   4175c8a43e66216a0495cf84676cc3ab
#
_cell.length_a   1.000
_cell.length_b   1.000
_cell.length_c   1.000
_cell.angle_alpha   90.00
_cell.angle_beta   90.00
_cell.angle_gamma   90.00
#
_symmetry.space_group_name_H-M   'P 1'
#
loop_
_entity.id
_entity.type
_entity.pdbx_description
1 polymer ?
#
loop_
_entity_poly.entity_id
_entity_poly.type
_entity_poly.pdbx_seq_one_letter_code
_entity_poly.pdbx_strand_id
1 'polypeptide(L)'
;MHHGNFGNMKTNVNIEKDFRNKIILVTGHTGFIGTWMSLCLHMLGAKVIGYSQKPPTNPSMFETIKIKKDIKHIIGDINNFSKLHKTIKDNKPEIIFHLAAESIVRKSYDHPLKTFQTNVMGTANILESIKNSSVRSCIIMTSDKCYENIELGRSFKESDSMGGNDPYSASKGAAELVTAAYRHSFFKNNKIGIASVRSGNVIGGGDWSTDRLIPDCFRSLYQNKTISIRNPNAVRPWQFVLEPIFGMLSLSLHLRKNTRQFSESWNFGPSSSKKITVEEIVKKIIQQW
;
A
#
# COMPACT_ATOMS: atom_id res chain seq x y z
N MET A 1 3.95 1.78 25.69
CA MET A 1 4.12 0.67 24.73
C MET A 1 2.73 0.32 24.20
N HIS A 2 2.36 0.85 23.04
CA HIS A 2 1.06 0.54 22.46
C HIS A 2 1.28 -0.57 21.42
N HIS A 3 0.82 -1.78 21.75
CA HIS A 3 0.65 -2.80 20.73
C HIS A 3 -0.56 -2.40 19.89
N GLY A 4 -0.34 -2.06 18.62
CA GLY A 4 -1.39 -1.70 17.68
C GLY A 4 -2.33 -2.86 17.37
N ASN A 5 -3.18 -3.21 18.33
CA ASN A 5 -4.23 -4.19 18.14
C ASN A 5 -5.52 -3.45 17.75
N PHE A 6 -5.72 -3.21 16.42
CA PHE A 6 -6.95 -2.63 15.89
C PHE A 6 -8.20 -3.43 16.27
N GLY A 7 -8.04 -4.71 16.71
CA GLY A 7 -9.15 -5.61 17.03
C GLY A 7 -10.03 -5.20 18.23
N ASN A 8 -9.57 -4.28 19.09
CA ASN A 8 -10.30 -3.87 20.31
C ASN A 8 -10.73 -2.40 20.33
N MET A 9 -10.52 -1.62 19.28
CA MET A 9 -11.05 -0.28 19.23
C MET A 9 -12.56 -0.33 18.91
N LYS A 10 -13.40 -0.13 19.93
CA LYS A 10 -14.81 0.21 19.72
C LYS A 10 -14.85 1.56 19.01
N THR A 11 -14.90 1.54 17.70
CA THR A 11 -14.91 2.75 16.89
C THR A 11 -16.33 3.06 16.48
N ASN A 12 -16.86 4.18 16.94
CA ASN A 12 -18.03 4.83 16.34
C ASN A 12 -17.65 5.45 14.98
N VAL A 13 -17.05 4.64 14.08
CA VAL A 13 -16.71 5.04 12.73
C VAL A 13 -17.73 4.39 11.81
N ASN A 14 -18.60 5.19 11.24
CA ASN A 14 -19.48 4.76 10.16
C ASN A 14 -18.71 5.01 8.85
N ILE A 15 -18.01 3.97 8.37
CA ILE A 15 -17.12 4.05 7.19
C ILE A 15 -17.87 4.65 5.99
N GLU A 16 -19.07 4.20 5.69
CA GLU A 16 -19.82 4.71 4.54
C GLU A 16 -20.12 6.20 4.66
N LYS A 17 -20.66 6.64 5.81
CA LYS A 17 -20.99 8.05 6.08
C LYS A 17 -19.73 8.94 6.04
N ASP A 18 -18.62 8.45 6.59
CA ASP A 18 -17.40 9.23 6.75
C ASP A 18 -16.64 9.45 5.44
N PHE A 19 -16.83 8.58 4.43
CA PHE A 19 -16.22 8.71 3.09
C PHE A 19 -17.12 9.36 2.04
N ARG A 20 -18.42 9.34 2.22
CA ARG A 20 -19.39 9.90 1.26
C ARG A 20 -19.08 11.36 0.91
N ASN A 21 -19.00 11.65 -0.39
CA ASN A 21 -18.66 12.97 -0.95
C ASN A 21 -17.26 13.52 -0.61
N LYS A 22 -16.38 12.76 0.06
CA LYS A 22 -15.01 13.17 0.34
C LYS A 22 -14.16 13.11 -0.92
N ILE A 23 -13.32 14.11 -1.12
CA ILE A 23 -12.35 14.12 -2.21
C ILE A 23 -11.10 13.39 -1.74
N ILE A 24 -10.76 12.30 -2.43
CA ILE A 24 -9.70 11.39 -2.01
C ILE A 24 -8.75 11.14 -3.17
N LEU A 25 -7.45 11.37 -2.94
CA LEU A 25 -6.41 11.06 -3.91
C LEU A 25 -5.81 9.67 -3.63
N VAL A 26 -5.79 8.83 -4.66
CA VAL A 26 -5.11 7.53 -4.64
C VAL A 26 -3.98 7.56 -5.66
N THR A 27 -2.73 7.54 -5.20
CA THR A 27 -1.60 7.36 -6.12
C THR A 27 -1.36 5.88 -6.37
N GLY A 28 -0.95 5.51 -7.58
CA GLY A 28 -0.80 4.09 -7.94
C GLY A 28 -2.13 3.37 -8.16
N HIS A 29 -3.21 4.11 -8.44
CA HIS A 29 -4.57 3.58 -8.59
C HIS A 29 -4.76 2.61 -9.76
N THR A 30 -3.83 2.53 -10.70
CA THR A 30 -3.84 1.57 -11.82
C THR A 30 -3.20 0.23 -11.46
N GLY A 31 -2.49 0.14 -10.32
CA GLY A 31 -1.92 -1.09 -9.79
C GLY A 31 -2.95 -1.92 -9.02
N PHE A 32 -2.58 -3.14 -8.63
CA PHE A 32 -3.46 -4.11 -7.96
C PHE A 32 -4.16 -3.53 -6.71
N ILE A 33 -3.40 -3.15 -5.68
CA ILE A 33 -3.99 -2.61 -4.43
C ILE A 33 -4.68 -1.26 -4.68
N GLY A 34 -4.09 -0.42 -5.54
CA GLY A 34 -4.65 0.89 -5.87
C GLY A 34 -6.00 0.81 -6.58
N THR A 35 -6.19 -0.19 -7.44
CA THR A 35 -7.49 -0.43 -8.10
C THR A 35 -8.55 -0.88 -7.09
N TRP A 36 -8.22 -1.83 -6.21
CA TRP A 36 -9.12 -2.25 -5.12
C TRP A 36 -9.48 -1.10 -4.19
N MET A 37 -8.49 -0.29 -3.78
CA MET A 37 -8.73 0.90 -2.96
C MET A 37 -9.68 1.88 -3.64
N SER A 38 -9.46 2.14 -4.93
CA SER A 38 -10.31 3.05 -5.71
C SER A 38 -11.73 2.53 -5.85
N LEU A 39 -11.90 1.22 -6.06
CA LEU A 39 -13.21 0.57 -6.12
C LEU A 39 -13.96 0.68 -4.77
N CYS A 40 -13.31 0.33 -3.67
CA CYS A 40 -13.90 0.43 -2.34
C CYS A 40 -14.33 1.87 -2.02
N LEU A 41 -13.47 2.85 -2.30
CA LEU A 41 -13.77 4.26 -2.07
C LEU A 41 -14.94 4.75 -2.96
N HIS A 42 -14.99 4.34 -4.23
CA HIS A 42 -16.11 4.67 -5.11
C HIS A 42 -17.42 4.08 -4.58
N MET A 43 -17.42 2.82 -4.16
CA MET A 43 -18.60 2.16 -3.56
C MET A 43 -19.05 2.83 -2.25
N LEU A 44 -18.14 3.42 -1.49
CA LEU A 44 -18.43 4.22 -0.30
C LEU A 44 -18.90 5.66 -0.63
N GLY A 45 -19.10 5.97 -1.91
CA GLY A 45 -19.58 7.28 -2.37
C GLY A 45 -18.54 8.41 -2.31
N ALA A 46 -17.25 8.10 -2.25
CA ALA A 46 -16.19 9.08 -2.31
C ALA A 46 -15.96 9.61 -3.73
N LYS A 47 -15.47 10.85 -3.85
CA LYS A 47 -14.97 11.46 -5.09
C LYS A 47 -13.50 11.09 -5.26
N VAL A 48 -13.24 9.98 -5.95
CA VAL A 48 -11.90 9.43 -6.11
C VAL A 48 -11.14 10.12 -7.23
N ILE A 49 -9.92 10.53 -6.94
CA ILE A 49 -8.94 11.03 -7.89
C ILE A 49 -7.78 10.03 -7.93
N GLY A 50 -7.59 9.41 -9.07
CA GLY A 50 -6.47 8.51 -9.29
C GLY A 50 -5.31 9.23 -9.98
N TYR A 51 -4.09 9.14 -9.44
CA TYR A 51 -2.87 9.65 -10.05
C TYR A 51 -1.85 8.53 -10.18
N SER A 52 -1.52 8.11 -11.38
CA SER A 52 -0.61 6.99 -11.65
C SER A 52 -0.12 6.99 -13.09
N GLN A 53 0.91 6.22 -13.35
CA GLN A 53 1.27 5.80 -14.71
C GLN A 53 0.20 4.87 -15.30
N LYS A 54 0.37 4.43 -16.55
CA LYS A 54 -0.47 3.39 -17.17
C LYS A 54 -0.46 2.11 -16.33
N PRO A 55 -1.47 1.23 -16.44
CA PRO A 55 -1.49 -0.06 -15.77
C PRO A 55 -0.17 -0.83 -15.97
N PRO A 56 0.41 -1.41 -14.90
CA PRO A 56 1.72 -2.07 -14.98
C PRO A 56 1.67 -3.46 -15.62
N THR A 57 0.47 -4.01 -15.86
CA THR A 57 0.24 -5.35 -16.40
C THR A 57 -0.82 -5.33 -17.49
N ASN A 58 -0.76 -6.32 -18.39
CA ASN A 58 -1.80 -6.62 -19.36
C ASN A 58 -2.03 -8.15 -19.34
N PRO A 59 -3.22 -8.62 -18.93
CA PRO A 59 -4.39 -7.85 -18.47
C PRO A 59 -4.12 -7.11 -17.16
N SER A 60 -5.00 -6.16 -16.82
CA SER A 60 -5.01 -5.45 -15.55
C SER A 60 -6.41 -5.37 -14.97
N MET A 61 -6.52 -5.42 -13.65
CA MET A 61 -7.81 -5.23 -12.97
C MET A 61 -8.43 -3.87 -13.33
N PHE A 62 -7.62 -2.82 -13.37
CA PHE A 62 -8.07 -1.47 -13.67
C PHE A 62 -8.83 -1.37 -15.00
N GLU A 63 -8.30 -2.00 -16.06
CA GLU A 63 -8.97 -2.02 -17.37
C GLU A 63 -10.16 -2.99 -17.38
N THR A 64 -10.03 -4.15 -16.74
CA THR A 64 -11.08 -5.19 -16.71
C THR A 64 -12.37 -4.69 -16.08
N ILE A 65 -12.29 -4.03 -14.91
CA ILE A 65 -13.47 -3.50 -14.22
C ILE A 65 -13.92 -2.12 -14.74
N LYS A 66 -13.18 -1.54 -15.68
CA LYS A 66 -13.48 -0.24 -16.32
C LYS A 66 -13.69 0.92 -15.36
N ILE A 67 -13.09 0.87 -14.16
CA ILE A 67 -13.28 1.87 -13.09
C ILE A 67 -12.88 3.30 -13.49
N LYS A 68 -12.10 3.46 -14.56
CA LYS A 68 -11.75 4.76 -15.15
C LYS A 68 -12.98 5.65 -15.43
N LYS A 69 -14.16 5.05 -15.65
CA LYS A 69 -15.41 5.79 -15.93
C LYS A 69 -16.01 6.43 -14.67
N ASP A 70 -15.69 5.88 -13.50
CA ASP A 70 -16.33 6.22 -12.22
C ASP A 70 -15.45 7.12 -11.34
N ILE A 71 -14.18 7.32 -11.73
CA ILE A 71 -13.21 8.12 -10.98
C ILE A 71 -12.54 9.17 -11.87
N LYS A 72 -12.01 10.23 -11.28
CA LYS A 72 -11.14 11.18 -11.99
C LYS A 72 -9.76 10.55 -12.21
N HIS A 73 -9.51 10.04 -13.41
CA HIS A 73 -8.27 9.38 -13.79
C HIS A 73 -7.25 10.38 -14.34
N ILE A 74 -6.07 10.47 -13.71
CA ILE A 74 -4.97 11.35 -14.13
C ILE A 74 -3.72 10.49 -14.36
N ILE A 75 -3.23 10.48 -15.59
CA ILE A 75 -1.92 9.87 -15.90
C ILE A 75 -0.82 10.80 -15.39
N GLY A 76 0.07 10.29 -14.55
CA GLY A 76 1.19 11.04 -14.01
C GLY A 76 2.23 10.14 -13.36
N ASP A 77 3.46 10.64 -13.29
CA ASP A 77 4.56 10.01 -12.57
C ASP A 77 4.73 10.67 -11.20
N ILE A 78 4.86 9.87 -10.15
CA ILE A 78 5.09 10.37 -8.79
C ILE A 78 6.39 11.16 -8.65
N ASN A 79 7.33 10.93 -9.56
CA ASN A 79 8.59 11.67 -9.64
C ASN A 79 8.44 13.05 -10.30
N ASN A 80 7.34 13.32 -10.97
CA ASN A 80 7.04 14.65 -11.50
C ASN A 80 6.39 15.50 -10.39
N PHE A 81 7.22 16.13 -9.56
CA PHE A 81 6.79 16.95 -8.44
C PHE A 81 5.81 18.05 -8.87
N SER A 82 6.12 18.81 -9.93
CA SER A 82 5.30 19.93 -10.37
C SER A 82 3.89 19.49 -10.76
N LYS A 83 3.75 18.39 -11.51
CA LYS A 83 2.45 17.84 -11.90
C LYS A 83 1.68 17.30 -10.71
N LEU A 84 2.37 16.59 -9.80
CA LEU A 84 1.78 16.06 -8.59
C LEU A 84 1.27 17.19 -7.68
N HIS A 85 2.11 18.17 -7.39
CA HIS A 85 1.77 19.32 -6.57
C HIS A 85 0.58 20.09 -7.15
N LYS A 86 0.60 20.37 -8.47
CA LYS A 86 -0.53 20.98 -9.17
C LYS A 86 -1.80 20.14 -9.03
N THR A 87 -1.71 18.82 -9.18
CA THR A 87 -2.86 17.92 -9.03
C THR A 87 -3.48 18.03 -7.63
N ILE A 88 -2.67 18.04 -6.57
CA ILE A 88 -3.14 18.19 -5.19
C ILE A 88 -3.75 19.57 -4.96
N LYS A 89 -3.10 20.63 -5.42
CA LYS A 89 -3.56 22.01 -5.29
C LYS A 89 -4.91 22.26 -5.98
N ASP A 90 -5.07 21.77 -7.20
CA ASP A 90 -6.27 22.01 -8.02
C ASP A 90 -7.48 21.20 -7.52
N ASN A 91 -7.25 19.98 -7.00
CA ASN A 91 -8.32 19.07 -6.61
C ASN A 91 -8.62 19.08 -5.11
N LYS A 92 -7.76 19.65 -4.28
CA LYS A 92 -7.93 19.83 -2.82
C LYS A 92 -8.40 18.56 -2.09
N PRO A 93 -7.71 17.41 -2.22
CA PRO A 93 -8.13 16.19 -1.53
C PRO A 93 -8.05 16.37 -0.02
N GLU A 94 -9.00 15.74 0.70
CA GLU A 94 -9.01 15.70 2.16
C GLU A 94 -8.17 14.53 2.69
N ILE A 95 -8.09 13.44 1.91
CA ILE A 95 -7.40 12.19 2.26
C ILE A 95 -6.51 11.77 1.10
N ILE A 96 -5.33 11.27 1.39
CA ILE A 96 -4.42 10.69 0.41
C ILE A 96 -4.05 9.28 0.82
N PHE A 97 -4.18 8.33 -0.13
CA PHE A 97 -3.58 7.00 -0.05
C PHE A 97 -2.44 6.92 -1.06
N HIS A 98 -1.21 6.95 -0.56
CA HIS A 98 -0.02 6.83 -1.39
C HIS A 98 0.37 5.36 -1.56
N LEU A 99 -0.06 4.77 -2.68
CA LEU A 99 0.16 3.38 -3.04
C LEU A 99 1.08 3.21 -4.26
N ALA A 100 1.51 4.32 -4.88
CA ALA A 100 2.44 4.31 -6.00
C ALA A 100 3.83 3.84 -5.52
N ALA A 101 4.34 2.78 -6.13
CA ALA A 101 5.65 2.22 -5.83
C ALA A 101 6.14 1.29 -6.95
N GLU A 102 7.45 1.14 -7.09
CA GLU A 102 8.04 -0.05 -7.68
C GLU A 102 7.94 -1.17 -6.63
N SER A 103 7.15 -2.22 -6.91
CA SER A 103 6.71 -3.19 -5.89
C SER A 103 7.26 -4.60 -6.07
N ILE A 104 8.07 -4.84 -7.11
CA ILE A 104 8.58 -6.16 -7.48
C ILE A 104 10.07 -6.24 -7.15
N VAL A 105 10.42 -7.11 -6.20
CA VAL A 105 11.81 -7.27 -5.71
C VAL A 105 12.77 -7.57 -6.86
N ARG A 106 12.45 -8.52 -7.76
CA ARG A 106 13.34 -8.87 -8.88
C ARG A 106 13.60 -7.68 -9.79
N LYS A 107 12.58 -6.94 -10.17
CA LYS A 107 12.74 -5.73 -10.99
C LYS A 107 13.61 -4.66 -10.33
N SER A 108 13.72 -4.66 -9.01
CA SER A 108 14.58 -3.70 -8.32
C SER A 108 16.08 -3.97 -8.53
N TYR A 109 16.46 -5.20 -8.81
CA TYR A 109 17.84 -5.53 -9.20
C TYR A 109 18.17 -5.04 -10.61
N ASP A 110 17.20 -5.12 -11.53
CA ASP A 110 17.38 -4.64 -12.91
C ASP A 110 17.34 -3.11 -12.99
N HIS A 111 16.54 -2.46 -12.11
CA HIS A 111 16.31 -1.01 -12.14
C HIS A 111 16.43 -0.38 -10.76
N PRO A 112 17.59 -0.47 -10.06
CA PRO A 112 17.72 0.00 -8.68
C PRO A 112 17.50 1.52 -8.54
N LEU A 113 18.05 2.33 -9.42
CA LEU A 113 17.88 3.79 -9.39
C LEU A 113 16.40 4.18 -9.50
N LYS A 114 15.68 3.58 -10.44
CA LYS A 114 14.24 3.81 -10.59
C LYS A 114 13.47 3.42 -9.34
N THR A 115 13.86 2.31 -8.71
CA THR A 115 13.24 1.83 -7.47
C THR A 115 13.40 2.83 -6.34
N PHE A 116 14.62 3.33 -6.10
CA PHE A 116 14.85 4.37 -5.10
C PHE A 116 14.15 5.67 -5.46
N GLN A 117 14.23 6.11 -6.70
CA GLN A 117 13.58 7.33 -7.15
C GLN A 117 12.06 7.28 -6.94
N THR A 118 11.41 6.17 -7.30
CA THR A 118 9.95 6.03 -7.13
C THR A 118 9.56 5.86 -5.67
N ASN A 119 10.23 4.97 -4.93
CA ASN A 119 9.80 4.62 -3.58
C ASN A 119 10.21 5.65 -2.53
N VAL A 120 11.39 6.25 -2.66
CA VAL A 120 11.92 7.22 -1.69
C VAL A 120 11.54 8.65 -2.11
N MET A 121 11.99 9.06 -3.30
CA MET A 121 11.73 10.43 -3.76
C MET A 121 10.26 10.65 -4.06
N GLY A 122 9.54 9.64 -4.62
CA GLY A 122 8.10 9.72 -4.80
C GLY A 122 7.34 9.92 -3.48
N THR A 123 7.77 9.25 -2.40
CA THR A 123 7.22 9.48 -1.05
C THR A 123 7.52 10.89 -0.56
N ALA A 124 8.76 11.37 -0.72
CA ALA A 124 9.12 12.74 -0.38
C ALA A 124 8.28 13.78 -1.16
N ASN A 125 8.06 13.55 -2.45
CA ASN A 125 7.25 14.42 -3.31
C ASN A 125 5.80 14.54 -2.83
N ILE A 126 5.17 13.45 -2.39
CA ILE A 126 3.83 13.49 -1.79
C ILE A 126 3.85 14.32 -0.51
N LEU A 127 4.77 14.03 0.40
CA LEU A 127 4.85 14.69 1.71
C LEU A 127 5.14 16.20 1.55
N GLU A 128 6.02 16.57 0.64
CA GLU A 128 6.31 17.98 0.32
C GLU A 128 5.09 18.68 -0.26
N SER A 129 4.36 18.02 -1.19
CA SER A 129 3.20 18.60 -1.86
C SER A 129 2.02 18.91 -0.91
N ILE A 130 1.95 18.25 0.24
CA ILE A 130 0.82 18.40 1.17
C ILE A 130 1.09 19.35 2.34
N LYS A 131 2.31 19.87 2.51
CA LYS A 131 2.70 20.70 3.67
C LYS A 131 1.74 21.87 3.94
N ASN A 132 1.26 22.52 2.91
CA ASN A 132 0.36 23.67 3.00
C ASN A 132 -0.96 23.42 2.25
N SER A 133 -1.48 22.19 2.30
CA SER A 133 -2.67 21.78 1.57
C SER A 133 -3.90 21.62 2.46
N SER A 134 -5.04 21.28 1.84
CA SER A 134 -6.30 20.94 2.52
C SER A 134 -6.34 19.52 3.10
N VAL A 135 -5.31 18.73 2.89
CA VAL A 135 -5.23 17.33 3.35
C VAL A 135 -5.36 17.26 4.87
N ARG A 136 -6.09 16.26 5.36
CA ARG A 136 -6.26 15.98 6.80
C ARG A 136 -5.60 14.67 7.21
N SER A 137 -5.52 13.70 6.30
CA SER A 137 -4.79 12.44 6.53
C SER A 137 -4.09 11.97 5.28
N CYS A 138 -2.88 11.45 5.45
CA CYS A 138 -2.09 10.83 4.40
C CYS A 138 -1.57 9.49 4.90
N ILE A 139 -1.94 8.42 4.20
CA ILE A 139 -1.47 7.05 4.44
C ILE A 139 -0.41 6.70 3.40
N ILE A 140 0.77 6.34 3.86
CA ILE A 140 1.89 5.89 3.01
C ILE A 140 2.01 4.38 3.14
N MET A 141 1.79 3.64 2.05
CA MET A 141 1.96 2.18 2.06
C MET A 141 3.39 1.79 1.78
N THR A 142 4.02 1.14 2.73
CA THR A 142 5.35 0.57 2.60
C THR A 142 5.28 -0.97 2.51
N SER A 143 6.05 -1.70 3.31
CA SER A 143 6.10 -3.16 3.28
C SER A 143 6.71 -3.69 4.57
N ASP A 144 6.40 -4.92 4.95
CA ASP A 144 7.11 -5.69 5.98
C ASP A 144 8.60 -5.89 5.64
N LYS A 145 8.98 -5.75 4.37
CA LYS A 145 10.37 -5.82 3.92
C LYS A 145 11.20 -4.58 4.22
N CYS A 146 10.59 -3.56 4.83
CA CYS A 146 11.32 -2.38 5.32
C CYS A 146 12.19 -2.68 6.53
N TYR A 147 11.97 -3.79 7.22
CA TYR A 147 12.73 -4.19 8.39
C TYR A 147 14.06 -4.84 8.02
N GLU A 148 15.03 -4.68 8.91
CA GLU A 148 16.25 -5.47 8.87
C GLU A 148 15.89 -6.95 9.11
N ASN A 149 16.20 -7.81 8.13
CA ASN A 149 15.85 -9.23 8.21
C ASN A 149 16.95 -10.02 8.92
N ILE A 150 16.89 -10.05 10.25
CA ILE A 150 17.80 -10.76 11.14
C ILE A 150 17.21 -12.05 11.71
N GLU A 151 16.25 -12.65 11.03
CA GLU A 151 15.58 -13.92 11.42
C GLU A 151 15.24 -14.02 12.90
N LEU A 152 14.50 -13.03 13.42
CA LEU A 152 14.16 -12.89 14.85
C LEU A 152 13.33 -14.05 15.44
N GLY A 153 12.83 -14.99 14.64
CA GLY A 153 11.94 -16.08 15.06
C GLY A 153 10.56 -15.60 15.57
N ARG A 154 10.28 -14.31 15.52
CA ARG A 154 9.02 -13.66 15.91
C ARG A 154 8.52 -12.69 14.85
N SER A 155 7.28 -12.25 15.00
CA SER A 155 6.73 -11.15 14.19
C SER A 155 7.46 -9.84 14.49
N PHE A 156 7.63 -9.00 13.45
CA PHE A 156 8.19 -7.65 13.59
C PHE A 156 7.27 -6.74 14.40
N LYS A 157 7.89 -5.86 15.18
CA LYS A 157 7.24 -4.73 15.86
C LYS A 157 7.57 -3.43 15.12
N GLU A 158 6.74 -2.41 15.29
CA GLU A 158 6.95 -1.11 14.65
C GLU A 158 8.25 -0.43 15.09
N SER A 159 8.77 -0.80 16.26
CA SER A 159 10.05 -0.33 16.83
C SER A 159 11.28 -1.09 16.35
N ASP A 160 11.13 -2.17 15.57
CA ASP A 160 12.28 -2.92 15.08
C ASP A 160 13.06 -2.13 14.02
N SER A 161 14.36 -2.42 13.91
CA SER A 161 15.29 -1.71 13.03
C SER A 161 14.85 -1.77 11.56
N MET A 162 15.01 -0.65 10.86
CA MET A 162 14.82 -0.58 9.41
C MET A 162 16.08 -1.07 8.70
N GLY A 163 15.87 -1.75 7.57
CA GLY A 163 16.97 -2.27 6.77
C GLY A 163 16.52 -2.77 5.42
N GLY A 164 17.25 -3.75 4.91
CA GLY A 164 16.95 -4.44 3.67
C GLY A 164 18.19 -4.66 2.84
N ASN A 165 18.40 -5.91 2.38
CA ASN A 165 19.59 -6.33 1.66
C ASN A 165 19.43 -6.27 0.13
N ASP A 166 18.24 -5.91 -0.35
CA ASP A 166 17.97 -5.69 -1.76
C ASP A 166 17.43 -4.27 -2.02
N PRO A 167 17.52 -3.76 -3.27
CA PRO A 167 17.14 -2.37 -3.57
C PRO A 167 15.68 -2.06 -3.24
N TYR A 168 14.75 -3.01 -3.40
CA TYR A 168 13.35 -2.83 -3.03
C TYR A 168 13.19 -2.67 -1.51
N SER A 169 13.72 -3.62 -0.75
CA SER A 169 13.63 -3.64 0.72
C SER A 169 14.27 -2.38 1.32
N ALA A 170 15.49 -2.05 0.88
CA ALA A 170 16.18 -0.82 1.27
C ALA A 170 15.38 0.44 0.93
N SER A 171 14.76 0.50 -0.27
CA SER A 171 13.93 1.64 -0.67
C SER A 171 12.67 1.80 0.20
N LYS A 172 12.10 0.70 0.67
CA LYS A 172 10.94 0.73 1.57
C LYS A 172 11.34 1.16 2.99
N GLY A 173 12.49 0.72 3.50
CA GLY A 173 13.07 1.22 4.75
C GLY A 173 13.38 2.72 4.68
N ALA A 174 13.99 3.17 3.59
CA ALA A 174 14.27 4.59 3.36
C ALA A 174 12.98 5.43 3.25
N ALA A 175 11.92 4.91 2.62
CA ALA A 175 10.62 5.59 2.57
C ALA A 175 9.98 5.74 3.97
N GLU A 176 10.15 4.76 4.87
CA GLU A 176 9.76 4.88 6.29
C GLU A 176 10.54 5.98 7.00
N LEU A 177 11.87 6.05 6.82
CA LEU A 177 12.72 7.09 7.43
C LEU A 177 12.33 8.48 6.91
N VAL A 178 12.10 8.64 5.61
CA VAL A 178 11.61 9.90 5.01
C VAL A 178 10.25 10.28 5.61
N THR A 179 9.32 9.33 5.70
CA THR A 179 7.99 9.56 6.27
C THR A 179 8.09 10.00 7.73
N ALA A 180 8.95 9.35 8.54
CA ALA A 180 9.18 9.70 9.93
C ALA A 180 9.81 11.11 10.06
N ALA A 181 10.81 11.42 9.24
CA ALA A 181 11.47 12.73 9.23
C ALA A 181 10.46 13.86 8.92
N TYR A 182 9.64 13.71 7.88
CA TYR A 182 8.61 14.70 7.54
C TYR A 182 7.55 14.83 8.65
N ARG A 183 7.11 13.70 9.22
CA ARG A 183 6.15 13.67 10.33
C ARG A 183 6.63 14.49 11.51
N HIS A 184 7.87 14.29 11.93
CA HIS A 184 8.45 14.99 13.07
C HIS A 184 8.79 16.46 12.79
N SER A 185 9.31 16.76 11.60
CA SER A 185 9.84 18.10 11.29
C SER A 185 8.74 19.07 10.83
N PHE A 186 7.73 18.60 10.10
CA PHE A 186 6.77 19.48 9.42
C PHE A 186 5.31 19.26 9.84
N PHE A 187 4.97 18.06 10.36
CA PHE A 187 3.58 17.71 10.65
C PHE A 187 3.27 17.52 12.12
N LYS A 188 4.25 17.53 13.03
CA LYS A 188 4.06 17.28 14.47
C LYS A 188 3.00 18.19 15.12
N ASN A 189 2.96 19.47 14.75
CA ASN A 189 2.02 20.46 15.25
C ASN A 189 0.99 20.88 14.19
N ASN A 190 0.84 20.09 13.14
CA ASN A 190 -0.06 20.36 12.03
C ASN A 190 -1.38 19.59 12.19
N LYS A 191 -2.42 20.05 11.47
CA LYS A 191 -3.71 19.35 11.38
C LYS A 191 -3.70 18.18 10.39
N ILE A 192 -2.57 17.92 9.74
CA ILE A 192 -2.38 16.83 8.77
C ILE A 192 -1.79 15.63 9.49
N GLY A 193 -2.54 14.53 9.57
CA GLY A 193 -2.07 13.27 10.10
C GLY A 193 -1.32 12.45 9.06
N ILE A 194 -0.13 11.96 9.42
CA ILE A 194 0.71 11.14 8.52
C ILE A 194 0.97 9.79 9.18
N ALA A 195 0.52 8.71 8.54
CA ALA A 195 0.85 7.34 8.97
C ALA A 195 1.48 6.54 7.84
N SER A 196 2.42 5.67 8.18
CA SER A 196 2.89 4.61 7.28
C SER A 196 2.26 3.27 7.65
N VAL A 197 1.99 2.44 6.65
CA VAL A 197 1.42 1.10 6.80
C VAL A 197 2.38 0.09 6.19
N ARG A 198 2.86 -0.83 7.00
CA ARG A 198 3.76 -1.92 6.64
C ARG A 198 2.94 -3.19 6.48
N SER A 199 2.70 -3.59 5.25
CA SER A 199 1.90 -4.78 4.95
C SER A 199 2.76 -5.86 4.28
N GLY A 200 2.49 -7.12 4.62
CA GLY A 200 3.15 -8.28 4.05
C GLY A 200 2.57 -8.72 2.72
N ASN A 201 2.46 -10.03 2.51
CA ASN A 201 1.99 -10.61 1.25
C ASN A 201 0.48 -10.43 1.08
N VAL A 202 0.08 -9.44 0.30
CA VAL A 202 -1.33 -9.18 -0.04
C VAL A 202 -1.71 -9.98 -1.27
N ILE A 203 -2.80 -10.75 -1.18
CA ILE A 203 -3.32 -11.61 -2.26
C ILE A 203 -4.79 -11.29 -2.54
N GLY A 204 -5.22 -11.50 -3.78
CA GLY A 204 -6.61 -11.28 -4.20
C GLY A 204 -6.77 -11.33 -5.70
N GLY A 205 -8.00 -11.35 -6.17
CA GLY A 205 -8.31 -11.30 -7.59
C GLY A 205 -7.81 -10.01 -8.25
N GLY A 206 -7.39 -10.11 -9.51
CA GLY A 206 -6.94 -8.94 -10.27
C GLY A 206 -5.45 -8.59 -10.11
N ASP A 207 -4.66 -9.36 -9.36
CA ASP A 207 -3.20 -9.25 -9.42
C ASP A 207 -2.66 -10.06 -10.62
N TRP A 208 -2.04 -9.37 -11.55
CA TRP A 208 -1.41 -9.96 -12.75
C TRP A 208 0.09 -9.79 -12.79
N SER A 209 0.70 -9.34 -11.67
CA SER A 209 2.14 -9.09 -11.59
C SER A 209 2.94 -10.37 -11.79
N THR A 210 4.03 -10.28 -12.54
CA THR A 210 5.03 -11.35 -12.62
C THR A 210 5.84 -11.42 -11.34
N ASP A 211 6.49 -12.55 -11.08
CA ASP A 211 7.30 -12.80 -9.89
C ASP A 211 6.54 -12.73 -8.57
N ARG A 212 5.21 -12.90 -8.61
CA ARG A 212 4.37 -13.10 -7.44
C ARG A 212 3.74 -14.49 -7.48
N LEU A 213 3.78 -15.19 -6.35
CA LEU A 213 3.38 -16.59 -6.24
C LEU A 213 1.99 -16.86 -6.84
N ILE A 214 0.97 -16.16 -6.36
CA ILE A 214 -0.42 -16.44 -6.76
C ILE A 214 -0.67 -16.20 -8.25
N PRO A 215 -0.32 -15.03 -8.83
CA PRO A 215 -0.40 -14.82 -10.27
C PRO A 215 0.40 -15.84 -11.10
N ASP A 216 1.59 -16.23 -10.63
CA ASP A 216 2.44 -17.21 -11.35
C ASP A 216 1.80 -18.60 -11.32
N CYS A 217 1.18 -19.03 -10.22
CA CYS A 217 0.43 -20.27 -10.13
C CYS A 217 -0.71 -20.29 -11.15
N PHE A 218 -1.55 -19.27 -11.17
CA PHE A 218 -2.69 -19.20 -12.11
C PHE A 218 -2.23 -19.16 -13.57
N ARG A 219 -1.14 -18.43 -13.89
CA ARG A 219 -0.57 -18.47 -15.23
C ARG A 219 -0.10 -19.86 -15.66
N SER A 220 0.54 -20.59 -14.75
CA SER A 220 1.00 -21.96 -15.01
C SER A 220 -0.18 -22.91 -15.23
N LEU A 221 -1.18 -22.86 -14.38
CA LEU A 221 -2.39 -23.69 -14.49
C LEU A 221 -3.17 -23.41 -15.78
N TYR A 222 -3.38 -22.14 -16.10
CA TYR A 222 -4.08 -21.73 -17.32
C TYR A 222 -3.36 -22.21 -18.61
N GLN A 223 -2.03 -22.30 -18.55
CA GLN A 223 -1.19 -22.78 -19.66
C GLN A 223 -0.90 -24.29 -19.61
N ASN A 224 -1.54 -25.03 -18.70
CA ASN A 224 -1.25 -26.46 -18.45
C ASN A 224 0.26 -26.73 -18.20
N LYS A 225 0.95 -25.82 -17.51
CA LYS A 225 2.36 -25.93 -17.16
C LYS A 225 2.55 -26.30 -15.70
N THR A 226 3.67 -26.96 -15.39
CA THR A 226 4.07 -27.23 -14.01
C THR A 226 4.29 -25.95 -13.23
N ILE A 227 3.75 -25.88 -12.00
CA ILE A 227 4.01 -24.79 -11.07
C ILE A 227 5.39 -25.01 -10.46
N SER A 228 6.30 -24.06 -10.67
CA SER A 228 7.64 -24.10 -10.08
C SER A 228 7.67 -23.26 -8.79
N ILE A 229 8.04 -23.87 -7.68
CA ILE A 229 8.15 -23.22 -6.36
C ILE A 229 9.63 -23.17 -5.97
N ARG A 230 10.16 -21.97 -5.71
CA ARG A 230 11.58 -21.80 -5.33
C ARG A 230 11.86 -22.15 -3.88
N ASN A 231 10.95 -21.79 -2.96
CA ASN A 231 11.12 -22.01 -1.52
C ASN A 231 9.79 -22.46 -0.90
N PRO A 232 9.47 -23.77 -0.98
CA PRO A 232 8.18 -24.30 -0.54
C PRO A 232 7.93 -24.14 0.95
N ASN A 233 8.97 -24.22 1.76
CA ASN A 233 8.86 -24.15 3.24
C ASN A 233 8.81 -22.70 3.76
N ALA A 234 8.97 -21.69 2.90
CA ALA A 234 8.93 -20.31 3.36
C ALA A 234 7.53 -19.94 3.88
N VAL A 235 7.48 -19.46 5.11
CA VAL A 235 6.26 -18.90 5.72
C VAL A 235 6.12 -17.45 5.33
N ARG A 236 4.89 -17.02 5.00
CA ARG A 236 4.59 -15.63 4.64
C ARG A 236 3.32 -15.15 5.35
N PRO A 237 3.24 -13.86 5.71
CA PRO A 237 2.06 -13.26 6.33
C PRO A 237 0.99 -12.95 5.26
N TRP A 238 0.29 -14.00 4.81
CA TRP A 238 -0.73 -13.88 3.77
C TRP A 238 -1.93 -13.08 4.28
N GLN A 239 -2.36 -12.09 3.50
CA GLN A 239 -3.53 -11.26 3.80
C GLN A 239 -4.41 -11.14 2.54
N PHE A 240 -5.72 -11.26 2.71
CA PHE A 240 -6.65 -10.92 1.64
C PHE A 240 -6.66 -9.41 1.41
N VAL A 241 -6.71 -8.97 0.16
CA VAL A 241 -6.54 -7.56 -0.23
C VAL A 241 -7.47 -6.59 0.48
N LEU A 242 -8.67 -7.00 0.84
CA LEU A 242 -9.60 -6.14 1.58
C LEU A 242 -9.17 -5.88 3.03
N GLU A 243 -8.39 -6.77 3.66
CA GLU A 243 -7.93 -6.58 5.04
C GLU A 243 -7.06 -5.33 5.18
N PRO A 244 -5.92 -5.18 4.45
CA PRO A 244 -5.13 -3.96 4.53
C PRO A 244 -5.87 -2.74 3.98
N ILE A 245 -6.79 -2.89 3.02
CA ILE A 245 -7.59 -1.76 2.53
C ILE A 245 -8.49 -1.23 3.64
N PHE A 246 -9.31 -2.06 4.28
CA PHE A 246 -10.17 -1.61 5.37
C PHE A 246 -9.37 -1.10 6.56
N GLY A 247 -8.21 -1.70 6.85
CA GLY A 247 -7.27 -1.17 7.84
C GLY A 247 -6.83 0.26 7.51
N MET A 248 -6.41 0.52 6.27
CA MET A 248 -6.01 1.86 5.82
C MET A 248 -7.19 2.86 5.83
N LEU A 249 -8.38 2.45 5.41
CA LEU A 249 -9.58 3.28 5.49
C LEU A 249 -9.87 3.67 6.94
N SER A 250 -9.91 2.70 7.85
CA SER A 250 -10.11 2.95 9.28
C SER A 250 -9.03 3.87 9.86
N LEU A 251 -7.75 3.60 9.59
CA LEU A 251 -6.65 4.41 10.07
C LEU A 251 -6.74 5.86 9.57
N SER A 252 -7.15 6.08 8.32
CA SER A 252 -7.30 7.43 7.76
C SER A 252 -8.35 8.26 8.50
N LEU A 253 -9.44 7.64 8.95
CA LEU A 253 -10.49 8.29 9.75
C LEU A 253 -10.03 8.59 11.19
N HIS A 254 -9.25 7.67 11.78
CA HIS A 254 -8.67 7.90 13.11
C HIS A 254 -7.64 9.04 13.08
N LEU A 255 -6.79 9.10 12.06
CA LEU A 255 -5.85 10.20 11.84
C LEU A 255 -6.55 11.56 11.79
N ARG A 256 -7.73 11.65 11.15
CA ARG A 256 -8.52 12.88 11.09
C ARG A 256 -9.11 13.28 12.44
N LYS A 257 -9.48 12.31 13.29
CA LYS A 257 -10.07 12.56 14.63
C LYS A 257 -9.00 12.88 15.67
N ASN A 258 -7.88 12.16 15.63
CA ASN A 258 -6.78 12.33 16.59
C ASN A 258 -5.42 12.16 15.89
N THR A 259 -5.01 13.23 15.22
CA THR A 259 -3.74 13.28 14.47
C THR A 259 -2.55 12.87 15.33
N ARG A 260 -2.48 13.38 16.59
CA ARG A 260 -1.31 13.14 17.45
C ARG A 260 -1.14 11.66 17.82
N GLN A 261 -2.23 10.96 18.08
CA GLN A 261 -2.20 9.55 18.51
C GLN A 261 -1.90 8.59 17.37
N PHE A 262 -2.39 8.89 16.15
CA PHE A 262 -2.34 7.95 15.02
C PHE A 262 -1.27 8.27 13.97
N SER A 263 -0.56 9.40 14.09
CA SER A 263 0.56 9.74 13.18
C SER A 263 1.81 8.94 13.51
N GLU A 264 1.76 7.65 13.25
CA GLU A 264 2.81 6.68 13.52
C GLU A 264 2.96 5.67 12.39
N SER A 265 3.86 4.71 12.55
CA SER A 265 3.98 3.55 11.66
C SER A 265 3.14 2.40 12.21
N TRP A 266 2.50 1.63 11.34
CA TRP A 266 1.57 0.56 11.69
C TRP A 266 1.87 -0.71 10.92
N ASN A 267 2.01 -1.84 11.62
CA ASN A 267 2.11 -3.15 11.00
C ASN A 267 0.71 -3.71 10.70
N PHE A 268 0.50 -4.09 9.44
CA PHE A 268 -0.70 -4.81 9.02
C PHE A 268 -0.30 -6.24 8.67
N GLY A 269 -0.80 -7.19 9.44
CA GLY A 269 -0.53 -8.62 9.30
C GLY A 269 -1.75 -9.46 9.66
N PRO A 270 -1.74 -10.76 9.32
CA PRO A 270 -2.84 -11.66 9.68
C PRO A 270 -2.97 -11.75 11.20
N SER A 271 -4.21 -11.80 11.70
CA SER A 271 -4.51 -11.96 13.11
C SER A 271 -4.19 -13.37 13.63
N SER A 272 -4.07 -14.35 12.73
CA SER A 272 -3.79 -15.74 13.07
C SER A 272 -2.30 -15.99 13.30
N SER A 273 -1.96 -16.70 14.36
CA SER A 273 -0.62 -17.23 14.62
C SER A 273 -0.26 -18.43 13.72
N LYS A 274 -1.19 -18.91 12.91
CA LYS A 274 -0.97 -20.05 12.01
C LYS A 274 0.06 -19.70 10.95
N LYS A 275 1.19 -20.40 10.98
CA LYS A 275 2.25 -20.29 9.98
C LYS A 275 1.82 -21.03 8.72
N ILE A 276 1.56 -20.32 7.62
CA ILE A 276 1.15 -20.92 6.35
C ILE A 276 2.34 -20.82 5.39
N THR A 277 2.78 -21.97 4.87
CA THR A 277 3.89 -22.08 3.95
C THR A 277 3.46 -21.75 2.51
N VAL A 278 4.45 -21.48 1.65
CA VAL A 278 4.25 -21.35 0.22
C VAL A 278 3.64 -22.59 -0.39
N GLU A 279 4.14 -23.79 0.01
CA GLU A 279 3.62 -25.08 -0.46
C GLU A 279 2.15 -25.31 -0.11
N GLU A 280 1.75 -24.98 1.13
CA GLU A 280 0.34 -25.13 1.57
C GLU A 280 -0.61 -24.25 0.75
N ILE A 281 -0.20 -23.02 0.42
CA ILE A 281 -1.00 -22.14 -0.46
C ILE A 281 -1.12 -22.73 -1.85
N VAL A 282 -0.02 -23.20 -2.43
CA VAL A 282 -0.02 -23.77 -3.78
C VAL A 282 -0.87 -25.04 -3.84
N LYS A 283 -0.76 -25.94 -2.86
CA LYS A 283 -1.63 -27.12 -2.75
C LYS A 283 -3.11 -26.73 -2.72
N LYS A 284 -3.48 -25.70 -1.95
CA LYS A 284 -4.87 -25.20 -1.92
C LYS A 284 -5.33 -24.64 -3.26
N ILE A 285 -4.48 -23.91 -3.98
CA ILE A 285 -4.80 -23.40 -5.31
C ILE A 285 -5.09 -24.58 -6.27
N ILE A 286 -4.23 -25.59 -6.29
CA ILE A 286 -4.39 -26.77 -7.16
C ILE A 286 -5.67 -27.54 -6.81
N GLN A 287 -6.03 -27.65 -5.53
CA GLN A 287 -7.24 -28.34 -5.10
C GLN A 287 -8.54 -27.62 -5.50
N GLN A 288 -8.48 -26.31 -5.73
CA GLN A 288 -9.64 -25.49 -6.07
C GLN A 288 -9.72 -25.18 -7.58
N TRP A 289 -8.67 -25.53 -8.34
CA TRP A 289 -8.61 -25.37 -9.79
C TRP A 289 -9.36 -26.47 -10.52
#